data_aeb632389cc1eab96886a124883f5c60
#
_entry.id   aeb632389cc1eab96886a124883f5c60
#
_cell.length_a   1.000
_cell.length_b   1.000
_cell.length_c   1.000
_cell.angle_alpha   90.00
_cell.angle_beta   90.00
_cell.angle_gamma   90.00
#
_symmetry.space_group_name_H-M   'P 1'
#
loop_
_entity.id
_entity.type
_entity.pdbx_description
1 polymer ?
#
loop_
_entity_poly.entity_id
_entity_poly.type
_entity_poly.pdbx_seq_one_letter_code
_entity_poly.pdbx_strand_id
1 'polypeptide(L)'
;GAREVLLDELKDRGYKRVFLVSDKSLVDAGVTDKVINILEEGKVRYELYDDVKPNPSIDNVLHGYKKSRWFRPDVILAVGGGSSMDTAKAISILMTNPDRDDVVSLNGPSNTKKKGLPMIAMPTTAGTAAEVTINYVITDEEREVKMVCVDPHDIPVLAIVDTELMASMPKKLAAATGMDALTHAIEGYITKAHNTMSQ
;
A
#
# COMPACT_ATOMS: atom_id res chain seq x y z
N GLY A 1 -9.17 14.79 -11.41
CA GLY A 1 -7.99 14.01 -11.26
C GLY A 1 -8.14 12.55 -11.65
N ALA A 2 -7.05 11.82 -11.64
CA ALA A 2 -7.06 10.40 -12.04
C ALA A 2 -7.95 9.53 -11.13
N ARG A 3 -8.18 9.93 -9.88
CA ARG A 3 -9.03 9.19 -8.93
C ARG A 3 -10.48 8.97 -9.40
N GLU A 4 -10.97 9.77 -10.34
CA GLU A 4 -12.34 9.67 -10.87
C GLU A 4 -12.61 8.33 -11.57
N VAL A 5 -11.57 7.63 -12.05
CA VAL A 5 -11.70 6.31 -12.67
C VAL A 5 -12.00 5.19 -11.65
N LEU A 6 -11.86 5.46 -10.34
CA LEU A 6 -11.96 4.43 -9.30
C LEU A 6 -13.25 3.64 -9.34
N LEU A 7 -14.41 4.30 -9.50
CA LEU A 7 -15.70 3.62 -9.54
C LEU A 7 -15.86 2.68 -10.74
N ASP A 8 -15.38 3.12 -11.89
CA ASP A 8 -15.46 2.31 -13.11
C ASP A 8 -14.54 1.09 -12.98
N GLU A 9 -13.31 1.28 -12.48
CA GLU A 9 -12.39 0.18 -12.22
C GLU A 9 -12.93 -0.84 -11.19
N LEU A 10 -13.58 -0.37 -10.13
CA LEU A 10 -14.23 -1.27 -9.16
C LEU A 10 -15.36 -2.07 -9.80
N LYS A 11 -16.21 -1.44 -10.62
CA LYS A 11 -17.32 -2.09 -11.34
C LYS A 11 -16.83 -3.11 -12.35
N ASP A 12 -15.87 -2.71 -13.19
CA ASP A 12 -15.35 -3.55 -14.28
C ASP A 12 -14.68 -4.82 -13.75
N ARG A 13 -14.06 -4.72 -12.56
CA ARG A 13 -13.44 -5.85 -11.86
C ARG A 13 -14.40 -6.60 -10.95
N GLY A 14 -15.63 -6.11 -10.77
CA GLY A 14 -16.65 -6.73 -9.93
C GLY A 14 -16.42 -6.57 -8.43
N TYR A 15 -15.60 -5.61 -7.98
CA TYR A 15 -15.35 -5.37 -6.57
C TYR A 15 -16.50 -4.60 -5.91
N LYS A 16 -16.92 -5.05 -4.74
CA LYS A 16 -18.10 -4.52 -4.02
C LYS A 16 -17.81 -4.14 -2.58
N ARG A 17 -16.70 -4.63 -2.02
CA ARG A 17 -16.35 -4.46 -0.60
C ARG A 17 -14.90 -4.03 -0.50
N VAL A 18 -14.68 -2.76 -0.27
CA VAL A 18 -13.36 -2.12 -0.24
C VAL A 18 -12.85 -2.04 1.19
N PHE A 19 -11.67 -2.59 1.47
CA PHE A 19 -10.94 -2.32 2.71
C PHE A 19 -9.95 -1.19 2.44
N LEU A 20 -10.27 0.01 2.93
CA LEU A 20 -9.47 1.20 2.71
C LEU A 20 -8.41 1.30 3.80
N VAL A 21 -7.13 1.28 3.40
CA VAL A 21 -5.97 1.39 4.29
C VAL A 21 -5.32 2.76 4.12
N SER A 22 -5.21 3.50 5.21
CA SER A 22 -4.62 4.84 5.23
C SER A 22 -3.98 5.14 6.58
N ASP A 23 -3.45 6.33 6.77
CA ASP A 23 -2.99 6.82 8.07
C ASP A 23 -3.85 7.97 8.57
N LYS A 24 -3.84 8.14 9.89
CA LYS A 24 -4.68 9.14 10.56
C LYS A 24 -4.37 10.57 10.12
N SER A 25 -3.14 10.87 9.76
CA SER A 25 -2.78 12.23 9.34
C SER A 25 -3.40 12.61 8.00
N LEU A 26 -3.55 11.65 7.09
CA LEU A 26 -4.25 11.86 5.81
C LEU A 26 -5.77 11.96 5.99
N VAL A 27 -6.33 11.23 6.95
CA VAL A 27 -7.75 11.38 7.33
C VAL A 27 -7.98 12.76 7.92
N ASP A 28 -7.20 13.16 8.92
CA ASP A 28 -7.32 14.45 9.59
C ASP A 28 -7.09 15.64 8.63
N ALA A 29 -6.29 15.44 7.57
CA ALA A 29 -6.05 16.44 6.51
C ALA A 29 -7.11 16.43 5.39
N GLY A 30 -8.11 15.56 5.45
CA GLY A 30 -9.17 15.45 4.44
C GLY A 30 -8.71 14.91 3.08
N VAL A 31 -7.52 14.28 3.04
CA VAL A 31 -7.00 13.69 1.79
C VAL A 31 -7.77 12.41 1.44
N THR A 32 -8.01 11.56 2.43
CA THR A 32 -8.81 10.34 2.28
C THR A 32 -10.27 10.63 1.94
N ASP A 33 -10.82 11.76 2.40
CA ASP A 33 -12.21 12.15 2.10
C ASP A 33 -12.46 12.27 0.61
N LYS A 34 -11.45 12.71 -0.16
CA LYS A 34 -11.54 12.80 -1.63
C LYS A 34 -11.79 11.44 -2.29
N VAL A 35 -11.37 10.36 -1.65
CA VAL A 35 -11.56 8.98 -2.12
C VAL A 35 -12.81 8.37 -1.50
N ILE A 36 -13.06 8.63 -0.21
CA ILE A 36 -14.26 8.17 0.50
C ILE A 36 -15.52 8.70 -0.17
N ASN A 37 -15.56 9.97 -0.53
CA ASN A 37 -16.71 10.57 -1.23
C ASN A 37 -17.04 9.84 -2.54
N ILE A 38 -16.02 9.42 -3.30
CA ILE A 38 -16.22 8.62 -4.52
C ILE A 38 -16.87 7.28 -4.20
N LEU A 39 -16.41 6.60 -3.13
CA LEU A 39 -16.99 5.32 -2.71
C LEU A 39 -18.44 5.48 -2.24
N GLU A 40 -18.75 6.55 -1.50
CA GLU A 40 -20.10 6.86 -1.01
C GLU A 40 -21.05 7.21 -2.14
N GLU A 41 -20.64 8.06 -3.08
CA GLU A 41 -21.41 8.38 -4.30
C GLU A 41 -21.71 7.13 -5.12
N GLY A 42 -20.73 6.24 -5.22
CA GLY A 42 -20.89 4.94 -5.88
C GLY A 42 -21.67 3.91 -5.07
N LYS A 43 -22.05 4.21 -3.82
CA LYS A 43 -22.68 3.28 -2.86
C LYS A 43 -21.85 2.00 -2.68
N VAL A 44 -20.53 2.12 -2.74
CA VAL A 44 -19.59 1.01 -2.52
C VAL A 44 -19.46 0.79 -1.03
N ARG A 45 -19.60 -0.46 -0.58
CA ARG A 45 -19.40 -0.79 0.82
C ARG A 45 -17.91 -0.76 1.15
N TYR A 46 -17.51 0.02 2.14
CA TYR A 46 -16.11 0.10 2.57
C TYR A 46 -15.95 0.02 4.08
N GLU A 47 -14.75 -0.32 4.51
CA GLU A 47 -14.29 -0.25 5.90
C GLU A 47 -12.95 0.46 5.92
N LEU A 48 -12.83 1.53 6.71
CA LEU A 48 -11.60 2.30 6.86
C LEU A 48 -10.72 1.72 7.97
N TYR A 49 -9.45 1.49 7.64
CA TYR A 49 -8.36 1.24 8.57
C TYR A 49 -7.36 2.40 8.46
N ASP A 50 -7.37 3.30 9.43
CA ASP A 50 -6.60 4.54 9.48
C ASP A 50 -5.49 4.56 10.55
N ASP A 51 -5.24 3.41 11.18
CA ASP A 51 -4.22 3.27 12.24
C ASP A 51 -2.83 2.88 11.70
N VAL A 52 -2.56 3.17 10.43
CA VAL A 52 -1.22 2.96 9.87
C VAL A 52 -0.24 3.96 10.49
N LYS A 53 0.88 3.43 10.99
CA LYS A 53 1.96 4.22 11.58
C LYS A 53 3.14 4.38 10.62
N PRO A 54 3.92 5.46 10.74
CA PRO A 54 5.23 5.53 10.07
C PRO A 54 6.09 4.34 10.47
N ASN A 55 6.73 3.66 9.51
CA ASN A 55 7.44 2.39 9.72
C ASN A 55 6.52 1.34 10.37
N PRO A 56 5.52 0.82 9.66
CA PRO A 56 4.50 -0.03 10.25
C PRO A 56 5.10 -1.25 10.95
N SER A 57 4.62 -1.55 12.15
CA SER A 57 5.05 -2.69 12.94
C SER A 57 4.23 -3.95 12.63
N ILE A 58 4.72 -5.09 13.10
CA ILE A 58 3.99 -6.36 13.06
C ILE A 58 2.60 -6.23 13.67
N ASP A 59 2.50 -5.59 14.84
CA ASP A 59 1.22 -5.38 15.53
C ASP A 59 0.26 -4.52 14.72
N ASN A 60 0.79 -3.50 14.03
CA ASN A 60 0.00 -2.64 13.16
C ASN A 60 -0.62 -3.46 11.99
N VAL A 61 0.18 -4.33 11.36
CA VAL A 61 -0.29 -5.24 10.31
C VAL A 61 -1.34 -6.21 10.84
N LEU A 62 -1.08 -6.85 11.99
CA LEU A 62 -2.00 -7.82 12.59
C LEU A 62 -3.34 -7.20 13.00
N HIS A 63 -3.32 -5.95 13.48
CA HIS A 63 -4.55 -5.22 13.79
C HIS A 63 -5.40 -4.98 12.52
N GLY A 64 -4.79 -4.47 11.46
CA GLY A 64 -5.46 -4.29 10.17
C GLY A 64 -5.94 -5.61 9.58
N TYR A 65 -5.14 -6.67 9.66
CA TYR A 65 -5.52 -8.01 9.21
C TYR A 65 -6.76 -8.56 9.95
N LYS A 66 -6.82 -8.45 11.28
CA LYS A 66 -8.00 -8.87 12.06
C LYS A 66 -9.25 -8.10 11.62
N LYS A 67 -9.14 -6.79 11.42
CA LYS A 67 -10.24 -5.94 10.97
C LYS A 67 -10.69 -6.33 9.55
N SER A 68 -9.75 -6.57 8.63
CA SER A 68 -10.07 -6.99 7.26
C SER A 68 -10.74 -8.37 7.22
N ARG A 69 -10.29 -9.33 8.02
CA ARG A 69 -10.94 -10.65 8.13
C ARG A 69 -12.39 -10.57 8.57
N TRP A 70 -12.69 -9.69 9.53
CA TRP A 70 -14.06 -9.48 9.97
C TRP A 70 -14.91 -8.84 8.87
N PHE A 71 -14.39 -7.82 8.20
CA PHE A 71 -15.09 -7.14 7.11
C PHE A 71 -15.25 -8.00 5.85
N ARG A 72 -14.30 -8.89 5.55
CA ARG A 72 -14.24 -9.77 4.36
C ARG A 72 -14.30 -8.97 3.05
N PRO A 73 -13.31 -8.14 2.76
CA PRO A 73 -13.23 -7.39 1.52
C PRO A 73 -12.99 -8.30 0.31
N ASP A 74 -13.29 -7.80 -0.87
CA ASP A 74 -12.87 -8.38 -2.15
C ASP A 74 -11.73 -7.62 -2.81
N VAL A 75 -11.44 -6.42 -2.30
CA VAL A 75 -10.29 -5.59 -2.72
C VAL A 75 -9.77 -4.75 -1.55
N ILE A 76 -8.47 -4.51 -1.52
CA ILE A 76 -7.82 -3.52 -0.65
C ILE A 76 -7.58 -2.25 -1.46
N LEU A 77 -7.95 -1.10 -0.93
CA LEU A 77 -7.63 0.20 -1.49
C LEU A 77 -6.63 0.90 -0.55
N ALA A 78 -5.38 1.01 -0.97
CA ALA A 78 -4.36 1.69 -0.20
C ALA A 78 -4.26 3.16 -0.63
N VAL A 79 -4.53 4.08 0.29
CA VAL A 79 -4.43 5.53 0.07
C VAL A 79 -3.38 6.09 1.04
N GLY A 80 -2.21 6.44 0.53
CA GLY A 80 -1.14 6.93 1.41
C GLY A 80 0.25 6.86 0.79
N GLY A 81 1.26 7.04 1.64
CA GLY A 81 2.66 6.85 1.28
C GLY A 81 3.12 5.39 1.42
N GLY A 82 4.43 5.17 1.41
CA GLY A 82 5.05 3.84 1.52
C GLY A 82 4.50 3.01 2.69
N SER A 83 4.34 3.61 3.88
CA SER A 83 3.84 2.89 5.07
C SER A 83 2.44 2.33 4.88
N SER A 84 1.52 3.09 4.26
CA SER A 84 0.17 2.63 3.97
C SER A 84 0.17 1.52 2.91
N MET A 85 1.03 1.65 1.89
CA MET A 85 1.20 0.62 0.86
C MET A 85 1.78 -0.67 1.44
N ASP A 86 2.83 -0.56 2.26
CA ASP A 86 3.49 -1.71 2.90
C ASP A 86 2.54 -2.48 3.82
N THR A 87 1.77 -1.75 4.64
CA THR A 87 0.74 -2.35 5.49
C THR A 87 -0.34 -3.05 4.67
N ALA A 88 -0.81 -2.41 3.58
CA ALA A 88 -1.83 -2.98 2.71
C ALA A 88 -1.35 -4.25 2.00
N LYS A 89 -0.10 -4.27 1.52
CA LYS A 89 0.53 -5.45 0.91
C LYS A 89 0.62 -6.61 1.89
N ALA A 90 1.12 -6.37 3.11
CA ALA A 90 1.18 -7.39 4.15
C ALA A 90 -0.21 -7.96 4.46
N ILE A 91 -1.22 -7.11 4.66
CA ILE A 91 -2.60 -7.55 4.88
C ILE A 91 -3.13 -8.35 3.69
N SER A 92 -2.87 -7.89 2.46
CA SER A 92 -3.28 -8.57 1.22
C SER A 92 -2.78 -10.02 1.17
N ILE A 93 -1.49 -10.23 1.45
CA ILE A 93 -0.85 -11.56 1.49
C ILE A 93 -1.45 -12.43 2.59
N LEU A 94 -1.60 -11.91 3.81
CA LEU A 94 -2.15 -12.66 4.94
C LEU A 94 -3.61 -13.11 4.71
N MET A 95 -4.41 -12.30 4.00
CA MET A 95 -5.82 -12.62 3.70
C MET A 95 -5.99 -13.88 2.87
N THR A 96 -5.03 -14.21 2.03
CA THR A 96 -5.11 -15.34 1.08
C THR A 96 -4.19 -16.50 1.43
N ASN A 97 -3.19 -16.26 2.31
CA ASN A 97 -2.21 -17.24 2.76
C ASN A 97 -2.27 -17.41 4.29
N PRO A 98 -3.34 -18.03 4.83
CA PRO A 98 -3.54 -18.17 6.28
C PRO A 98 -2.50 -19.07 6.96
N ASP A 99 -1.70 -19.81 6.20
CA ASP A 99 -0.53 -20.55 6.67
C ASP A 99 0.68 -19.65 6.97
N ARG A 100 0.57 -18.34 6.72
CA ARG A 100 1.55 -17.30 6.97
C ARG A 100 1.05 -16.26 7.99
N ASP A 101 0.25 -16.69 8.97
CA ASP A 101 -0.29 -15.82 10.03
C ASP A 101 0.78 -15.24 10.97
N ASP A 102 1.97 -15.82 10.95
CA ASP A 102 3.19 -15.22 11.50
C ASP A 102 3.80 -14.22 10.51
N VAL A 103 3.62 -12.91 10.75
CA VAL A 103 4.16 -11.82 9.92
C VAL A 103 5.69 -11.91 9.78
N VAL A 104 6.39 -12.45 10.78
CA VAL A 104 7.85 -12.65 10.74
C VAL A 104 8.25 -13.59 9.60
N SER A 105 7.41 -14.57 9.27
CA SER A 105 7.65 -15.52 8.17
C SER A 105 7.63 -14.88 6.78
N LEU A 106 7.17 -13.63 6.67
CA LEU A 106 7.16 -12.87 5.42
C LEU A 106 8.49 -12.18 5.12
N ASN A 107 9.44 -12.19 6.07
CA ASN A 107 10.74 -11.54 5.89
C ASN A 107 11.58 -12.22 4.80
N GLY A 108 12.20 -11.43 3.94
CA GLY A 108 13.00 -11.90 2.81
C GLY A 108 12.14 -12.33 1.62
N PRO A 109 12.71 -13.14 0.70
CA PRO A 109 11.96 -13.68 -0.42
C PRO A 109 10.87 -14.63 0.09
N SER A 110 9.63 -14.21 -0.03
CA SER A 110 8.48 -14.97 0.45
C SER A 110 7.82 -15.68 -0.73
N ASN A 111 7.99 -16.99 -0.81
CA ASN A 111 7.27 -17.80 -1.78
C ASN A 111 5.91 -18.17 -1.21
N THR A 112 4.99 -17.22 -1.22
CA THR A 112 3.59 -17.49 -0.88
C THR A 112 2.94 -18.37 -1.93
N LYS A 113 1.96 -19.18 -1.54
CA LYS A 113 1.31 -20.12 -2.47
C LYS A 113 0.27 -19.46 -3.34
N LYS A 114 -0.29 -18.35 -2.87
CA LYS A 114 -1.41 -17.66 -3.54
C LYS A 114 -1.12 -16.18 -3.64
N LYS A 115 -1.60 -15.58 -4.72
CA LYS A 115 -1.64 -14.11 -4.86
C LYS A 115 -2.40 -13.51 -3.67
N GLY A 116 -1.92 -12.37 -3.21
CA GLY A 116 -2.62 -11.57 -2.23
C GLY A 116 -4.03 -11.20 -2.68
N LEU A 117 -4.84 -10.72 -1.74
CA LEU A 117 -6.12 -10.12 -2.09
C LEU A 117 -5.87 -8.96 -3.07
N PRO A 118 -6.67 -8.79 -4.15
CA PRO A 118 -6.43 -7.69 -5.09
C PRO A 118 -6.26 -6.34 -4.37
N MET A 119 -5.28 -5.55 -4.79
CA MET A 119 -4.99 -4.25 -4.21
C MET A 119 -4.97 -3.17 -5.29
N ILE A 120 -5.70 -2.08 -5.05
CA ILE A 120 -5.60 -0.83 -5.80
C ILE A 120 -4.78 0.15 -4.96
N ALA A 121 -3.79 0.78 -5.56
CA ALA A 121 -2.89 1.70 -4.88
C ALA A 121 -3.10 3.14 -5.35
N MET A 122 -3.28 4.07 -4.41
CA MET A 122 -3.41 5.51 -4.65
C MET A 122 -2.36 6.25 -3.82
N PRO A 123 -1.17 6.49 -4.37
CA PRO A 123 -0.07 7.12 -3.63
C PRO A 123 -0.36 8.59 -3.31
N THR A 124 0.03 9.01 -2.11
CA THR A 124 -0.01 10.42 -1.67
C THR A 124 1.40 11.02 -1.52
N THR A 125 2.44 10.25 -1.85
CA THR A 125 3.84 10.68 -1.89
C THR A 125 4.48 10.27 -3.21
N ALA A 126 5.48 11.02 -3.63
CA ALA A 126 6.29 10.69 -4.82
C ALA A 126 7.72 10.38 -4.37
N GLY A 127 8.09 9.10 -4.34
CA GLY A 127 9.42 8.65 -3.86
C GLY A 127 9.57 7.15 -3.92
N THR A 128 8.93 6.43 -3.02
CA THR A 128 9.11 4.98 -2.81
C THR A 128 8.67 4.12 -3.99
N ALA A 129 7.76 4.61 -4.84
CA ALA A 129 7.12 3.84 -5.91
C ALA A 129 6.49 2.51 -5.42
N ALA A 130 6.08 2.44 -4.14
CA ALA A 130 5.53 1.23 -3.54
C ALA A 130 4.27 0.71 -4.25
N GLU A 131 3.59 1.57 -4.99
CA GLU A 131 2.42 1.24 -5.81
C GLU A 131 2.72 0.32 -7.02
N VAL A 132 4.00 0.16 -7.37
CA VAL A 132 4.43 -0.67 -8.52
C VAL A 132 5.53 -1.67 -8.17
N THR A 133 5.89 -1.79 -6.88
CA THR A 133 6.96 -2.71 -6.43
C THR A 133 6.41 -4.00 -5.84
N ILE A 134 7.28 -5.03 -5.79
CA ILE A 134 7.03 -6.31 -5.09
C ILE A 134 7.56 -6.30 -3.65
N ASN A 135 8.03 -5.17 -3.17
CA ASN A 135 8.64 -5.06 -1.85
C ASN A 135 7.71 -4.35 -0.89
N TYR A 136 7.77 -4.73 0.38
CA TYR A 136 7.20 -3.99 1.50
C TYR A 136 8.06 -4.16 2.75
N VAL A 137 8.03 -3.17 3.63
CA VAL A 137 8.90 -3.12 4.81
C VAL A 137 8.05 -3.05 6.07
N ILE A 138 8.22 -4.03 6.95
CA ILE A 138 7.53 -4.11 8.24
C ILE A 138 8.56 -4.11 9.36
N THR A 139 8.34 -3.35 10.40
CA THR A 139 9.23 -3.26 11.56
C THR A 139 8.87 -4.36 12.57
N ASP A 140 9.85 -5.18 12.89
CA ASP A 140 9.81 -6.06 14.04
C ASP A 140 10.36 -5.29 15.24
N GLU A 141 9.47 -4.85 16.12
CA GLU A 141 9.84 -4.02 17.27
C GLU A 141 10.55 -4.83 18.37
N GLU A 142 10.27 -6.15 18.46
CA GLU A 142 10.93 -7.02 19.45
C GLU A 142 12.41 -7.25 19.11
N ARG A 143 12.70 -7.43 17.82
CA ARG A 143 14.07 -7.67 17.33
C ARG A 143 14.78 -6.38 16.88
N GLU A 144 14.08 -5.24 16.90
CA GLU A 144 14.57 -3.94 16.44
C GLU A 144 15.09 -3.97 15.00
N VAL A 145 14.43 -4.72 14.10
CA VAL A 145 14.83 -4.85 12.70
C VAL A 145 13.72 -4.43 11.75
N LYS A 146 14.11 -3.86 10.61
CA LYS A 146 13.24 -3.65 9.46
C LYS A 146 13.28 -4.90 8.59
N MET A 147 12.18 -5.61 8.54
CA MET A 147 11.99 -6.77 7.66
C MET A 147 11.68 -6.30 6.26
N VAL A 148 12.53 -6.66 5.31
CA VAL A 148 12.27 -6.42 3.89
C VAL A 148 11.62 -7.67 3.32
N CYS A 149 10.34 -7.56 3.02
CA CYS A 149 9.55 -8.63 2.42
C CYS A 149 9.51 -8.44 0.91
N VAL A 150 9.69 -9.51 0.15
CA VAL A 150 9.74 -9.48 -1.32
C VAL A 150 8.86 -10.58 -1.87
N ASP A 151 7.72 -10.23 -2.46
CA ASP A 151 6.77 -11.21 -2.98
C ASP A 151 6.05 -10.70 -4.24
N PRO A 152 6.25 -11.35 -5.42
CA PRO A 152 5.53 -10.95 -6.63
C PRO A 152 4.01 -11.04 -6.53
N HIS A 153 3.50 -11.73 -5.52
CA HIS A 153 2.07 -11.91 -5.29
C HIS A 153 1.38 -10.69 -4.62
N ASP A 154 2.16 -9.69 -4.19
CA ASP A 154 1.64 -8.48 -3.54
C ASP A 154 1.53 -7.26 -4.47
N ILE A 155 1.98 -7.38 -5.72
CA ILE A 155 1.91 -6.27 -6.68
C ILE A 155 0.46 -5.79 -6.80
N PRO A 156 0.19 -4.48 -6.64
CA PRO A 156 -1.11 -3.90 -6.91
C PRO A 156 -1.62 -4.22 -8.32
N VAL A 157 -2.90 -4.57 -8.43
CA VAL A 157 -3.53 -4.82 -9.74
C VAL A 157 -3.77 -3.54 -10.53
N LEU A 158 -3.74 -2.40 -9.83
CA LEU A 158 -3.91 -1.06 -10.40
C LEU A 158 -3.25 -0.03 -9.50
N ALA A 159 -2.52 0.91 -10.10
CA ALA A 159 -2.03 2.12 -9.45
C ALA A 159 -2.74 3.34 -10.08
N ILE A 160 -3.45 4.13 -9.25
CA ILE A 160 -4.10 5.37 -9.65
C ILE A 160 -3.29 6.54 -9.08
N VAL A 161 -2.44 7.12 -9.92
CA VAL A 161 -1.58 8.23 -9.52
C VAL A 161 -2.29 9.55 -9.79
N ASP A 162 -2.80 10.17 -8.71
CA ASP A 162 -3.50 11.46 -8.75
C ASP A 162 -2.69 12.51 -8.00
N THR A 163 -2.14 13.46 -8.71
CA THR A 163 -1.30 14.53 -8.14
C THR A 163 -2.03 15.42 -7.13
N GLU A 164 -3.36 15.49 -7.20
CA GLU A 164 -4.15 16.23 -6.21
C GLU A 164 -4.16 15.58 -4.82
N LEU A 165 -3.89 14.28 -4.72
CA LEU A 165 -3.70 13.59 -3.45
C LEU A 165 -2.34 13.90 -2.81
N MET A 166 -1.37 14.35 -3.61
CA MET A 166 -0.02 14.73 -3.18
C MET A 166 0.12 16.23 -2.90
N ALA A 167 -0.84 17.05 -3.32
CA ALA A 167 -0.74 18.53 -3.31
C ALA A 167 -0.57 19.12 -1.89
N SER A 168 -1.07 18.42 -0.85
CA SER A 168 -0.97 18.86 0.54
C SER A 168 0.26 18.33 1.27
N MET A 169 1.17 17.64 0.57
CA MET A 169 2.38 17.06 1.17
C MET A 169 3.27 18.15 1.80
N PRO A 170 3.67 18.01 3.08
CA PRO A 170 4.57 18.97 3.72
C PRO A 170 5.92 19.06 2.98
N LYS A 171 6.49 20.28 2.88
CA LYS A 171 7.76 20.52 2.16
C LYS A 171 8.91 19.60 2.59
N LYS A 172 9.03 19.30 3.89
CA LYS A 172 10.06 18.38 4.40
C LYS A 172 9.86 16.97 3.87
N LEU A 173 8.61 16.50 3.83
CA LEU A 173 8.29 15.18 3.31
C LEU A 173 8.53 15.15 1.78
N ALA A 174 8.12 16.18 1.06
CA ALA A 174 8.38 16.30 -0.38
C ALA A 174 9.88 16.24 -0.71
N ALA A 175 10.71 16.94 0.08
CA ALA A 175 12.16 16.90 -0.09
C ALA A 175 12.74 15.50 0.22
N ALA A 176 12.29 14.87 1.30
CA ALA A 176 12.76 13.54 1.69
C ALA A 176 12.40 12.48 0.66
N THR A 177 11.14 12.46 0.22
CA THR A 177 10.67 11.48 -0.78
C THR A 177 11.26 11.76 -2.17
N GLY A 178 11.50 13.02 -2.53
CA GLY A 178 12.20 13.39 -3.75
C GLY A 178 13.66 12.91 -3.76
N MET A 179 14.36 13.00 -2.63
CA MET A 179 15.71 12.42 -2.48
C MET A 179 15.70 10.90 -2.54
N ASP A 180 14.68 10.26 -1.99
CA ASP A 180 14.46 8.82 -2.09
C ASP A 180 14.30 8.39 -3.56
N ALA A 181 13.46 9.07 -4.33
CA ALA A 181 13.31 8.84 -5.77
C ALA A 181 14.63 9.00 -6.54
N LEU A 182 15.42 10.05 -6.22
CA LEU A 182 16.74 10.26 -6.83
C LEU A 182 17.70 9.13 -6.48
N THR A 183 17.69 8.67 -5.22
CA THR A 183 18.52 7.55 -4.77
C THR A 183 18.16 6.28 -5.54
N HIS A 184 16.88 5.95 -5.68
CA HIS A 184 16.42 4.81 -6.47
C HIS A 184 16.86 4.90 -7.93
N ALA A 185 16.80 6.09 -8.54
CA ALA A 185 17.26 6.28 -9.92
C ALA A 185 18.77 6.03 -10.05
N ILE A 186 19.57 6.55 -9.11
CA ILE A 186 21.03 6.33 -9.09
C ILE A 186 21.33 4.84 -8.88
N GLU A 187 20.70 4.20 -7.90
CA GLU A 187 20.89 2.77 -7.61
C GLU A 187 20.51 1.90 -8.81
N GLY A 188 19.37 2.20 -9.47
CA GLY A 188 18.96 1.51 -10.69
C GLY A 188 19.97 1.62 -11.81
N TYR A 189 20.62 2.80 -11.96
CA TYR A 189 21.63 3.04 -12.97
C TYR A 189 22.96 2.32 -12.68
N ILE A 190 23.44 2.32 -11.43
CA ILE A 190 24.74 1.75 -11.07
C ILE A 190 24.70 0.28 -10.65
N THR A 191 23.52 -0.32 -10.51
CA THR A 191 23.39 -1.72 -10.08
C THR A 191 24.05 -2.68 -11.06
N LYS A 192 24.68 -3.73 -10.55
CA LYS A 192 25.25 -4.80 -11.40
C LYS A 192 24.18 -5.60 -12.15
N ALA A 193 22.94 -5.56 -11.68
CA ALA A 193 21.78 -6.21 -12.31
C ALA A 193 21.03 -5.28 -13.29
N HIS A 194 21.65 -4.19 -13.72
CA HIS A 194 21.03 -3.24 -14.65
C HIS A 194 20.63 -3.91 -15.98
N ASN A 195 19.61 -3.34 -16.60
CA ASN A 195 19.16 -3.73 -17.93
C ASN A 195 18.77 -2.47 -18.74
N THR A 196 18.34 -2.65 -19.98
CA THR A 196 17.99 -1.53 -20.89
C THR A 196 16.91 -0.60 -20.30
N MET A 197 16.06 -1.06 -19.41
CA MET A 197 15.01 -0.24 -18.80
C MET A 197 15.48 0.54 -17.56
N SER A 198 16.61 0.14 -16.94
CA SER A 198 17.18 0.81 -15.77
C SER A 198 18.30 1.80 -16.13
N GLN A 199 18.67 1.91 -17.40
CA GLN A 199 19.61 2.86 -17.97
C GLN A 199 18.91 4.00 -18.70
#